data_7239fbdf8e195e0516fece8a6bb18750
#
_entry.id   7239fbdf8e195e0516fece8a6bb18750
#
_cell.length_a   1.000
_cell.length_b   1.000
_cell.length_c   1.000
_cell.angle_alpha   90.00
_cell.angle_beta   90.00
_cell.angle_gamma   90.00
#
_symmetry.space_group_name_H-M   'P 1'
#
loop_
_entity.id
_entity.type
_entity.pdbx_description
1 polymer ?
#
loop_
_entity_poly.entity_id
_entity_poly.type
_entity_poly.pdbx_seq_one_letter_code
_entity_poly.pdbx_strand_id
1 'polypeptide(L)'
;TANSIPVFGIVKDSLLNRTLEGVNILSGSNGTSTDNQGVFIIDAETDYLTISHIGFKTVKILANDTIYVNLVRDIILSDEIVIVSSLSELSLFNSSSSIAVIDQNDLKNHNFDHFQDAINHIPNLNFAGGTSRPRYFQIRGIGERSQFFGEGSPNHSVSYELDGIDLSGIGMIGGTIDVNNIEVARGPQSTVFGNNAIAGAINISSREPERKNLIKVNYKTGNDNYKFTGITANLKALGNSYFRFNFYKNYQDGFRKNKFLGVNNTNKKDETFFRFKMNFSFNENILIKNTFLLSEMDNGYDAWAPDNNKQFFTYSDQPGRDYQNTKAIASKLILKNKNFNTLLRYSSSSSDI
;
A
#
# COMPACT_ATOMS: atom_id res chain seq x y z
N THR A 1 -35.12 -6.64 43.00
CA THR A 1 -33.82 -6.09 43.45
C THR A 1 -32.77 -7.15 43.19
N ALA A 2 -31.96 -6.97 42.18
CA ALA A 2 -30.78 -7.81 41.92
C ALA A 2 -29.86 -7.64 43.14
N ASN A 3 -29.50 -8.74 43.81
CA ASN A 3 -28.48 -8.71 44.84
C ASN A 3 -27.13 -8.34 44.14
N SER A 4 -26.72 -7.10 44.29
CA SER A 4 -25.38 -6.71 43.89
C SER A 4 -24.37 -7.28 44.89
N ILE A 5 -23.31 -7.88 44.40
CA ILE A 5 -22.23 -8.42 45.21
C ILE A 5 -21.08 -7.42 45.15
N PRO A 6 -20.63 -6.87 46.29
CA PRO A 6 -19.45 -6.04 46.32
C PRO A 6 -18.21 -6.87 45.98
N VAL A 7 -17.49 -6.47 44.93
CA VAL A 7 -16.26 -7.10 44.47
C VAL A 7 -15.10 -6.16 44.70
N PHE A 8 -14.08 -6.65 45.38
CA PHE A 8 -12.80 -6.00 45.55
C PHE A 8 -11.76 -6.62 44.64
N GLY A 9 -10.90 -5.80 43.98
CA GLY A 9 -9.88 -6.39 43.15
C GLY A 9 -8.65 -5.52 42.97
N ILE A 10 -7.57 -6.18 42.52
CA ILE A 10 -6.29 -5.53 42.15
C ILE A 10 -5.91 -5.95 40.76
N VAL A 11 -5.55 -4.97 39.93
CA VAL A 11 -5.12 -5.18 38.55
C VAL A 11 -3.64 -4.87 38.38
N LYS A 12 -2.90 -5.77 37.73
CA LYS A 12 -1.46 -5.65 37.46
C LYS A 12 -1.13 -5.93 36.00
N ASP A 13 -0.03 -5.38 35.54
CA ASP A 13 0.63 -5.78 34.30
C ASP A 13 1.30 -7.15 34.50
N SER A 14 0.95 -8.12 33.66
CA SER A 14 1.47 -9.50 33.77
C SER A 14 2.99 -9.59 33.50
N LEU A 15 3.57 -8.65 32.72
CA LEU A 15 4.98 -8.68 32.37
C LEU A 15 5.86 -7.95 33.40
N LEU A 16 5.43 -6.78 33.85
CA LEU A 16 6.23 -5.92 34.74
C LEU A 16 5.86 -6.13 36.22
N ASN A 17 4.82 -6.88 36.53
CA ASN A 17 4.25 -7.09 37.86
C ASN A 17 3.95 -5.77 38.62
N ARG A 18 3.63 -4.71 37.88
CA ARG A 18 3.26 -3.38 38.41
C ARG A 18 1.75 -3.24 38.44
N THR A 19 1.23 -2.55 39.42
CA THR A 19 -0.18 -2.18 39.51
C THR A 19 -0.55 -1.21 38.38
N LEU A 20 -1.78 -1.33 37.87
CA LEU A 20 -2.28 -0.51 36.76
C LEU A 20 -3.37 0.44 37.24
N GLU A 21 -3.12 1.73 37.12
CA GLU A 21 -4.09 2.81 37.40
C GLU A 21 -4.99 3.03 36.17
N GLY A 22 -6.24 3.42 36.40
CA GLY A 22 -7.17 3.81 35.32
C GLY A 22 -7.69 2.64 34.49
N VAL A 23 -7.61 1.41 34.97
CA VAL A 23 -8.23 0.25 34.34
C VAL A 23 -9.74 0.34 34.48
N ASN A 24 -10.48 0.24 33.38
CA ASN A 24 -11.94 0.25 33.38
C ASN A 24 -12.49 -1.13 33.75
N ILE A 25 -13.39 -1.19 34.72
CA ILE A 25 -14.11 -2.37 35.18
C ILE A 25 -15.61 -2.15 34.99
N LEU A 26 -16.28 -3.03 34.25
CA LEU A 26 -17.70 -2.96 33.94
C LEU A 26 -18.42 -4.23 34.37
N SER A 27 -19.61 -4.06 35.00
CA SER A 27 -20.53 -5.12 35.33
C SER A 27 -21.97 -4.67 35.02
N GLY A 28 -22.53 -5.16 33.89
CA GLY A 28 -23.82 -4.67 33.43
C GLY A 28 -23.78 -3.19 33.06
N SER A 29 -24.59 -2.39 33.75
CA SER A 29 -24.61 -0.93 33.59
C SER A 29 -23.67 -0.21 34.59
N ASN A 30 -23.12 -0.93 35.57
CA ASN A 30 -22.26 -0.36 36.58
C ASN A 30 -20.79 -0.40 36.17
N GLY A 31 -20.04 0.65 36.47
CA GLY A 31 -18.63 0.77 36.09
C GLY A 31 -17.80 1.54 37.10
N THR A 32 -16.52 1.15 37.21
CA THR A 32 -15.51 1.81 38.04
C THR A 32 -14.15 1.78 37.37
N SER A 33 -13.15 2.44 37.94
CA SER A 33 -11.76 2.35 37.49
C SER A 33 -10.81 2.11 38.66
N THR A 34 -9.64 1.52 38.37
CA THR A 34 -8.60 1.32 39.38
C THR A 34 -7.95 2.64 39.80
N ASP A 35 -7.58 2.73 41.06
CA ASP A 35 -6.80 3.81 41.64
C ASP A 35 -5.27 3.68 41.29
N ASN A 36 -4.43 4.58 41.87
CA ASN A 36 -2.98 4.59 41.68
C ASN A 36 -2.25 3.36 42.25
N GLN A 37 -2.94 2.56 43.11
CA GLN A 37 -2.45 1.28 43.63
C GLN A 37 -2.98 0.09 42.82
N GLY A 38 -3.75 0.35 41.74
CA GLY A 38 -4.38 -0.67 40.92
C GLY A 38 -5.59 -1.34 41.55
N VAL A 39 -6.14 -0.73 42.60
CA VAL A 39 -7.27 -1.27 43.39
C VAL A 39 -8.59 -0.76 42.82
N PHE A 40 -9.61 -1.61 42.81
CA PHE A 40 -10.98 -1.21 42.50
C PHE A 40 -11.98 -1.86 43.43
N ILE A 41 -13.14 -1.22 43.56
CA ILE A 41 -14.32 -1.74 44.24
C ILE A 41 -15.51 -1.49 43.30
N ILE A 42 -16.34 -2.51 43.10
CA ILE A 42 -17.54 -2.41 42.25
C ILE A 42 -18.65 -3.29 42.81
N ASP A 43 -19.87 -2.78 42.79
CA ASP A 43 -21.05 -3.60 43.03
C ASP A 43 -21.44 -4.33 41.75
N ALA A 44 -21.18 -5.64 41.69
CA ALA A 44 -21.40 -6.43 40.48
C ALA A 44 -22.91 -6.70 40.28
N GLU A 45 -23.42 -6.25 39.10
CA GLU A 45 -24.80 -6.50 38.67
C GLU A 45 -24.94 -7.80 37.86
N THR A 46 -23.83 -8.34 37.36
CA THR A 46 -23.76 -9.54 36.55
C THR A 46 -22.70 -10.49 37.08
N ASP A 47 -22.80 -11.78 36.71
CA ASP A 47 -21.85 -12.83 37.12
C ASP A 47 -20.44 -12.59 36.56
N TYR A 48 -20.25 -11.63 35.67
CA TYR A 48 -18.97 -11.38 35.02
C TYR A 48 -18.59 -9.90 35.10
N LEU A 49 -17.29 -9.66 35.28
CA LEU A 49 -16.67 -8.36 35.14
C LEU A 49 -15.90 -8.31 33.80
N THR A 50 -16.08 -7.23 33.07
CA THR A 50 -15.27 -6.92 31.89
C THR A 50 -14.22 -5.89 32.30
N ILE A 51 -12.94 -6.25 32.14
CA ILE A 51 -11.79 -5.45 32.56
C ILE A 51 -11.00 -5.06 31.32
N SER A 52 -10.83 -3.77 31.10
CA SER A 52 -10.17 -3.23 29.91
C SER A 52 -9.27 -2.05 30.26
N HIS A 53 -8.13 -1.96 29.57
CA HIS A 53 -7.21 -0.85 29.66
C HIS A 53 -6.51 -0.63 28.33
N ILE A 54 -6.19 0.61 27.98
CA ILE A 54 -5.46 0.95 26.74
C ILE A 54 -4.11 0.23 26.75
N GLY A 55 -3.81 -0.52 25.68
CA GLY A 55 -2.58 -1.29 25.55
C GLY A 55 -2.60 -2.67 26.23
N PHE A 56 -3.76 -3.15 26.68
CA PHE A 56 -3.93 -4.46 27.28
C PHE A 56 -5.13 -5.22 26.70
N LYS A 57 -5.06 -6.54 26.66
CA LYS A 57 -6.18 -7.40 26.25
C LYS A 57 -7.32 -7.28 27.21
N THR A 58 -8.51 -7.01 26.71
CA THR A 58 -9.73 -7.04 27.50
C THR A 58 -9.97 -8.45 28.03
N VAL A 59 -10.21 -8.58 29.33
CA VAL A 59 -10.47 -9.85 30.01
C VAL A 59 -11.87 -9.84 30.59
N LYS A 60 -12.57 -10.98 30.46
CA LYS A 60 -13.86 -11.21 31.12
C LYS A 60 -13.70 -12.31 32.14
N ILE A 61 -14.01 -12.00 33.38
CA ILE A 61 -13.81 -12.90 34.54
C ILE A 61 -15.08 -12.99 35.38
N LEU A 62 -15.25 -14.09 36.13
CA LEU A 62 -16.34 -14.23 37.08
C LEU A 62 -16.20 -13.25 38.25
N ALA A 63 -17.30 -12.66 38.66
CA ALA A 63 -17.37 -11.78 39.81
C ALA A 63 -17.30 -12.61 41.11
N ASN A 64 -16.21 -12.49 41.85
CA ASN A 64 -16.01 -13.08 43.17
C ASN A 64 -15.65 -11.96 44.15
N ASP A 65 -15.80 -12.20 45.45
CA ASP A 65 -15.58 -11.21 46.53
C ASP A 65 -14.20 -10.53 46.43
N THR A 66 -13.17 -11.28 46.05
CA THR A 66 -11.81 -10.73 45.84
C THR A 66 -11.20 -11.30 44.59
N ILE A 67 -10.66 -10.40 43.76
CA ILE A 67 -10.13 -10.75 42.43
C ILE A 67 -8.72 -10.15 42.22
N TYR A 68 -7.80 -10.97 41.72
CA TYR A 68 -6.48 -10.56 41.29
C TYR A 68 -6.38 -10.77 39.78
N VAL A 69 -6.16 -9.70 39.03
CA VAL A 69 -6.12 -9.72 37.57
C VAL A 69 -4.75 -9.32 37.06
N ASN A 70 -4.15 -10.17 36.26
CA ASN A 70 -2.93 -9.85 35.53
C ASN A 70 -3.30 -9.60 34.07
N LEU A 71 -3.33 -8.34 33.64
CA LEU A 71 -3.58 -7.98 32.25
C LEU A 71 -2.35 -8.26 31.41
N VAL A 72 -2.57 -8.99 30.34
CA VAL A 72 -1.56 -9.21 29.31
C VAL A 72 -1.58 -8.01 28.39
N ARG A 73 -0.42 -7.43 28.14
CA ARG A 73 -0.31 -6.35 27.16
C ARG A 73 -0.90 -6.82 25.84
N ASP A 74 -1.88 -6.10 25.38
CA ASP A 74 -2.26 -6.13 23.98
C ASP A 74 -1.28 -5.20 23.30
N ILE A 75 -0.15 -5.76 22.91
CA ILE A 75 0.60 -5.15 21.84
C ILE A 75 -0.39 -5.23 20.67
N ILE A 76 -1.11 -4.13 20.42
CA ILE A 76 -1.59 -3.87 19.07
C ILE A 76 -0.28 -3.78 18.29
N LEU A 77 0.20 -4.92 17.84
CA LEU A 77 0.99 -5.00 16.66
C LEU A 77 0.02 -4.46 15.61
N SER A 78 0.01 -3.17 15.35
CA SER A 78 -0.30 -2.69 14.02
C SER A 78 0.50 -3.64 13.15
N ASP A 79 -0.16 -4.40 12.27
CA ASP A 79 0.43 -5.49 11.50
C ASP A 79 1.86 -5.07 11.18
N GLU A 80 2.84 -5.83 11.68
CA GLU A 80 4.25 -5.46 11.61
C GLU A 80 4.52 -5.14 10.15
N ILE A 81 4.82 -3.87 9.84
CA ILE A 81 5.05 -3.46 8.47
C ILE A 81 6.34 -4.12 8.03
N VAL A 82 6.18 -5.23 7.33
CA VAL A 82 7.27 -5.96 6.72
C VAL A 82 7.61 -5.27 5.40
N ILE A 83 8.85 -4.79 5.30
CA ILE A 83 9.37 -4.15 4.10
C ILE A 83 10.03 -5.20 3.20
N VAL A 84 9.74 -5.09 1.92
CA VAL A 84 10.30 -5.96 0.86
C VAL A 84 11.49 -5.29 0.17
N SER A 85 11.73 -4.00 0.43
CA SER A 85 12.86 -3.23 -0.09
C SER A 85 14.21 -3.59 0.54
N SER A 86 14.37 -4.83 0.97
CA SER A 86 15.64 -5.42 1.41
C SER A 86 15.82 -6.83 0.80
N LEU A 87 17.01 -7.39 0.86
CA LEU A 87 17.28 -8.77 0.38
C LEU A 87 16.53 -9.84 1.19
N SER A 88 16.08 -9.50 2.39
CA SER A 88 15.22 -10.32 3.24
C SER A 88 14.04 -9.48 3.71
N GLU A 89 12.90 -10.12 3.97
CA GLU A 89 11.77 -9.47 4.63
C GLU A 89 12.24 -9.03 6.03
N LEU A 90 12.23 -7.72 6.26
CA LEU A 90 12.61 -7.12 7.53
C LEU A 90 11.44 -6.30 8.07
N SER A 91 11.32 -6.26 9.39
CA SER A 91 10.48 -5.26 10.05
C SER A 91 10.98 -3.85 9.75
N LEU A 92 10.08 -2.91 9.52
CA LEU A 92 10.41 -1.49 9.32
C LEU A 92 11.28 -0.96 10.47
N PHE A 93 11.03 -1.39 11.71
CA PHE A 93 11.83 -1.02 12.89
C PHE A 93 13.28 -1.51 12.84
N ASN A 94 13.54 -2.62 12.17
CA ASN A 94 14.87 -3.21 12.05
C ASN A 94 15.64 -2.73 10.81
N SER A 95 15.02 -1.87 10.00
CA SER A 95 15.64 -1.31 8.81
C SER A 95 16.62 -0.19 9.18
N SER A 96 17.84 -0.26 8.67
CA SER A 96 18.81 0.85 8.74
C SER A 96 18.53 1.95 7.71
N SER A 97 17.61 1.72 6.77
CA SER A 97 17.27 2.65 5.70
C SER A 97 16.10 3.54 6.08
N SER A 98 16.11 4.78 5.60
CA SER A 98 14.97 5.71 5.75
C SER A 98 13.88 5.32 4.74
N ILE A 99 12.87 4.57 5.18
CA ILE A 99 11.79 4.08 4.33
C ILE A 99 10.48 4.74 4.75
N ALA A 100 9.73 5.26 3.77
CA ALA A 100 8.34 5.64 3.94
C ALA A 100 7.47 4.52 3.37
N VAL A 101 6.44 4.14 4.09
CA VAL A 101 5.48 3.11 3.68
C VAL A 101 4.09 3.72 3.62
N ILE A 102 3.38 3.47 2.54
CA ILE A 102 1.95 3.72 2.39
C ILE A 102 1.27 2.35 2.35
N ASP A 103 0.53 2.04 3.37
CA ASP A 103 -0.16 0.76 3.49
C ASP A 103 -1.57 0.80 2.86
N GLN A 104 -2.28 -0.31 2.94
CA GLN A 104 -3.64 -0.41 2.41
C GLN A 104 -4.64 0.50 3.10
N ASN A 105 -4.47 0.77 4.38
CA ASN A 105 -5.37 1.63 5.13
C ASN A 105 -5.18 3.07 4.68
N ASP A 106 -3.93 3.48 4.48
CA ASP A 106 -3.60 4.79 3.90
C ASP A 106 -4.20 4.95 2.51
N LEU A 107 -4.01 3.95 1.63
CA LEU A 107 -4.55 3.97 0.26
C LEU A 107 -6.08 4.11 0.23
N LYS A 108 -6.79 3.43 1.15
CA LYS A 108 -8.25 3.49 1.26
C LYS A 108 -8.74 4.79 1.90
N ASN A 109 -8.12 5.20 3.00
CA ASN A 109 -8.57 6.36 3.78
C ASN A 109 -8.41 7.67 3.02
N HIS A 110 -7.41 7.76 2.15
CA HIS A 110 -7.16 8.94 1.33
C HIS A 110 -7.73 8.83 -0.09
N ASN A 111 -8.39 7.70 -0.45
CA ASN A 111 -8.93 7.45 -1.80
C ASN A 111 -7.90 7.64 -2.92
N PHE A 112 -6.65 7.22 -2.69
CA PHE A 112 -5.63 7.26 -3.72
C PHE A 112 -5.94 6.22 -4.81
N ASP A 113 -6.32 6.68 -5.99
CA ASP A 113 -6.59 5.81 -7.14
C ASP A 113 -5.33 5.51 -7.95
N HIS A 114 -4.32 6.37 -7.80
CA HIS A 114 -3.02 6.22 -8.44
C HIS A 114 -1.90 6.62 -7.48
N PHE A 115 -0.70 6.05 -7.64
CA PHE A 115 0.45 6.41 -6.79
C PHE A 115 0.80 7.90 -6.88
N GLN A 116 0.57 8.53 -8.03
CA GLN A 116 0.75 9.98 -8.20
C GLN A 116 0.03 10.79 -7.13
N ASP A 117 -1.15 10.33 -6.70
CA ASP A 117 -1.96 11.02 -5.70
C ASP A 117 -1.29 10.96 -4.31
N ALA A 118 -0.52 9.90 -4.08
CA ALA A 118 0.16 9.65 -2.81
C ALA A 118 1.55 10.32 -2.69
N ILE A 119 2.14 10.79 -3.78
CA ILE A 119 3.50 11.34 -3.78
C ILE A 119 3.66 12.50 -2.79
N ASN A 120 2.68 13.39 -2.71
CA ASN A 120 2.71 14.54 -1.82
C ASN A 120 2.69 14.18 -0.33
N HIS A 121 2.38 12.93 0.02
CA HIS A 121 2.39 12.42 1.40
C HIS A 121 3.75 11.83 1.78
N ILE A 122 4.69 11.75 0.83
CA ILE A 122 6.02 11.20 1.06
C ILE A 122 7.05 12.34 1.10
N PRO A 123 7.62 12.65 2.26
CA PRO A 123 8.60 13.72 2.38
C PRO A 123 9.82 13.50 1.49
N ASN A 124 10.25 14.57 0.81
CA ASN A 124 11.42 14.57 -0.08
C ASN A 124 11.32 13.66 -1.31
N LEU A 125 10.12 13.23 -1.69
CA LEU A 125 9.83 12.61 -2.97
C LEU A 125 9.16 13.63 -3.87
N ASN A 126 9.74 13.86 -5.05
CA ASN A 126 9.18 14.72 -6.09
C ASN A 126 9.16 13.96 -7.41
N PHE A 127 8.42 14.47 -8.36
CA PHE A 127 8.45 14.00 -9.73
C PHE A 127 8.58 15.17 -10.70
N ALA A 128 9.18 14.91 -11.85
CA ALA A 128 9.19 15.83 -12.95
C ALA A 128 8.09 15.48 -13.95
N GLY A 129 7.36 16.51 -14.37
CA GLY A 129 6.35 16.38 -15.43
C GLY A 129 6.98 16.27 -16.81
N GLY A 130 6.16 16.25 -17.83
CA GLY A 130 6.52 16.14 -19.25
C GLY A 130 5.64 15.10 -19.94
N THR A 131 4.82 14.38 -19.17
CA THR A 131 3.87 13.37 -19.63
C THR A 131 2.60 13.40 -18.77
N SER A 132 1.58 12.68 -19.16
CA SER A 132 0.31 12.62 -18.42
C SER A 132 0.44 11.89 -17.08
N ARG A 133 1.46 11.04 -16.96
CA ARG A 133 1.85 10.33 -15.73
C ARG A 133 3.33 10.52 -15.46
N PRO A 134 3.75 10.66 -14.18
CA PRO A 134 5.16 10.80 -13.84
C PRO A 134 6.03 9.64 -14.35
N ARG A 135 7.16 9.95 -14.96
CA ARG A 135 8.17 8.99 -15.38
C ARG A 135 9.50 9.18 -14.67
N TYR A 136 9.76 10.39 -14.19
CA TYR A 136 11.02 10.77 -13.54
C TYR A 136 10.77 11.16 -12.11
N PHE A 137 11.55 10.57 -11.20
CA PHE A 137 11.41 10.81 -9.76
C PHE A 137 12.69 11.40 -9.20
N GLN A 138 12.52 12.19 -8.15
CA GLN A 138 13.62 12.78 -7.39
C GLN A 138 13.42 12.47 -5.91
N ILE A 139 14.47 11.96 -5.27
CA ILE A 139 14.50 11.73 -3.82
C ILE A 139 15.59 12.61 -3.23
N ARG A 140 15.23 13.46 -2.27
CA ARG A 140 16.16 14.43 -1.65
C ARG A 140 16.85 15.34 -2.66
N GLY A 141 16.17 15.68 -3.75
CA GLY A 141 16.68 16.51 -4.83
C GLY A 141 17.58 15.81 -5.85
N ILE A 142 17.84 14.51 -5.68
CA ILE A 142 18.62 13.69 -6.62
C ILE A 142 17.65 12.92 -7.51
N GLY A 143 17.83 13.01 -8.82
CA GLY A 143 17.04 12.32 -9.85
C GLY A 143 16.86 13.16 -11.10
N GLU A 144 16.29 12.55 -12.13
CA GLU A 144 16.07 13.15 -13.44
C GLU A 144 14.87 14.10 -13.39
N ARG A 145 14.93 15.17 -14.20
CA ARG A 145 13.82 16.13 -14.35
C ARG A 145 13.06 15.95 -15.65
N SER A 146 13.80 15.69 -16.73
CA SER A 146 13.27 15.48 -18.08
C SER A 146 14.38 14.90 -18.95
N GLN A 147 13.98 14.36 -20.10
CA GLN A 147 14.91 13.99 -21.15
C GLN A 147 14.81 15.05 -22.24
N PHE A 148 15.94 15.62 -22.65
CA PHE A 148 16.01 16.55 -23.76
C PHE A 148 16.31 15.82 -25.07
N PHE A 149 15.82 16.38 -26.15
CA PHE A 149 16.12 15.83 -27.48
C PHE A 149 17.64 15.82 -27.75
N GLY A 150 18.16 14.69 -28.20
CA GLY A 150 19.59 14.50 -28.45
C GLY A 150 20.41 13.99 -27.26
N GLU A 151 19.87 13.95 -26.09
CA GLU A 151 20.45 13.21 -24.97
C GLU A 151 20.13 11.71 -25.12
N GLY A 152 21.09 10.84 -24.83
CA GLY A 152 20.84 9.40 -24.79
C GLY A 152 19.81 9.00 -23.74
N SER A 153 19.52 7.71 -23.63
CA SER A 153 18.65 7.20 -22.57
C SER A 153 19.18 7.63 -21.22
N PRO A 154 18.37 8.28 -20.37
CA PRO A 154 18.82 8.72 -19.05
C PRO A 154 19.19 7.51 -18.18
N ASN A 155 20.26 7.65 -17.41
CA ASN A 155 20.52 6.75 -16.30
C ASN A 155 19.62 7.14 -15.14
N HIS A 156 18.64 6.32 -14.81
CA HIS A 156 17.72 6.62 -13.72
C HIS A 156 18.44 6.53 -12.37
N SER A 157 18.22 7.52 -11.52
CA SER A 157 18.80 7.57 -10.17
C SER A 157 17.82 7.05 -9.11
N VAL A 158 16.53 7.00 -9.46
CA VAL A 158 15.46 6.43 -8.62
C VAL A 158 14.86 5.25 -9.36
N SER A 159 14.99 4.05 -8.77
CA SER A 159 14.34 2.85 -9.27
C SER A 159 12.83 2.91 -9.00
N TYR A 160 12.05 2.46 -9.98
CA TYR A 160 10.60 2.30 -9.85
C TYR A 160 10.22 0.87 -10.20
N GLU A 161 9.79 0.10 -9.20
CA GLU A 161 9.43 -1.31 -9.36
C GLU A 161 7.96 -1.58 -9.00
N LEU A 162 7.35 -2.47 -9.76
CA LEU A 162 6.02 -3.04 -9.47
C LEU A 162 6.12 -4.56 -9.46
N ASP A 163 5.88 -5.18 -8.29
CA ASP A 163 5.96 -6.65 -8.09
C ASP A 163 7.31 -7.26 -8.51
N GLY A 164 8.41 -6.48 -8.42
CA GLY A 164 9.75 -6.91 -8.81
C GLY A 164 10.02 -6.80 -10.31
N ILE A 165 9.21 -6.05 -11.03
CA ILE A 165 9.44 -5.64 -12.41
C ILE A 165 10.01 -4.22 -12.41
N ASP A 166 11.19 -4.04 -12.96
CA ASP A 166 11.79 -2.71 -13.13
C ASP A 166 11.07 -1.96 -14.25
N LEU A 167 10.49 -0.82 -13.89
CA LEU A 167 9.76 0.09 -14.77
C LEU A 167 10.39 1.49 -14.75
N SER A 168 11.65 1.60 -14.33
CA SER A 168 12.40 2.86 -14.31
C SER A 168 12.42 3.49 -15.71
N GLY A 169 11.99 4.76 -15.79
CA GLY A 169 11.85 5.48 -17.07
C GLY A 169 10.62 5.14 -17.90
N ILE A 170 9.99 4.01 -17.66
CA ILE A 170 8.70 3.67 -18.25
C ILE A 170 7.59 4.46 -17.53
N GLY A 171 7.74 4.67 -16.24
CA GLY A 171 6.87 5.51 -15.45
C GLY A 171 5.74 4.77 -14.75
N MET A 172 4.84 5.55 -14.20
CA MET A 172 3.74 5.05 -13.39
C MET A 172 2.68 4.38 -14.25
N ILE A 173 2.77 3.08 -14.37
CA ILE A 173 1.72 2.25 -14.93
C ILE A 173 0.96 1.56 -13.79
N GLY A 174 -0.35 1.45 -13.96
CA GLY A 174 -1.20 0.82 -12.96
C GLY A 174 -1.63 1.76 -11.84
N GLY A 175 -2.87 1.57 -11.40
CA GLY A 175 -3.43 2.25 -10.23
C GLY A 175 -3.14 1.50 -8.94
N THR A 176 -3.72 1.99 -7.87
CA THR A 176 -3.59 1.41 -6.52
C THR A 176 -4.51 0.23 -6.25
N ILE A 177 -5.30 -0.19 -7.27
CA ILE A 177 -6.19 -1.34 -7.12
C ILE A 177 -5.39 -2.59 -6.72
N ASP A 178 -5.79 -3.18 -5.60
CA ASP A 178 -5.20 -4.40 -5.07
C ASP A 178 -3.69 -4.29 -4.76
N VAL A 179 -3.19 -3.07 -4.56
CA VAL A 179 -1.86 -2.83 -4.01
C VAL A 179 -1.88 -3.16 -2.52
N ASN A 180 -0.83 -3.81 -2.04
CA ASN A 180 -0.64 -4.14 -0.63
C ASN A 180 0.03 -2.99 0.10
N ASN A 181 1.18 -2.57 -0.40
CA ASN A 181 1.95 -1.44 0.12
C ASN A 181 2.77 -0.78 -0.98
N ILE A 182 3.16 0.46 -0.72
CA ILE A 182 4.11 1.23 -1.50
C ILE A 182 5.23 1.63 -0.56
N GLU A 183 6.44 1.22 -0.87
CA GLU A 183 7.63 1.51 -0.09
C GLU A 183 8.52 2.49 -0.85
N VAL A 184 8.95 3.56 -0.20
CA VAL A 184 9.89 4.52 -0.76
C VAL A 184 11.12 4.57 0.11
N ALA A 185 12.18 3.91 -0.35
CA ALA A 185 13.49 3.93 0.28
C ALA A 185 14.25 5.19 -0.14
N ARG A 186 14.56 6.04 0.82
CA ARG A 186 15.20 7.35 0.61
C ARG A 186 16.69 7.29 0.94
N GLY A 187 17.48 7.01 -0.07
CA GLY A 187 18.93 6.83 -0.01
C GLY A 187 19.37 5.67 -0.90
N PRO A 188 20.68 5.44 -1.07
CA PRO A 188 21.20 4.42 -1.98
C PRO A 188 20.64 3.02 -1.70
N GLN A 189 20.12 2.38 -2.73
CA GLN A 189 19.54 1.03 -2.69
C GLN A 189 20.08 0.14 -3.83
N SER A 190 21.22 0.50 -4.41
CA SER A 190 21.75 -0.18 -5.60
C SER A 190 22.10 -1.65 -5.38
N THR A 191 22.37 -2.07 -4.15
CA THR A 191 22.62 -3.49 -3.81
C THR A 191 21.38 -4.37 -3.95
N VAL A 192 20.18 -3.79 -3.85
CA VAL A 192 18.90 -4.52 -3.92
C VAL A 192 18.22 -4.32 -5.27
N PHE A 193 18.20 -3.08 -5.76
CA PHE A 193 17.44 -2.65 -6.94
C PHE A 193 18.34 -2.35 -8.17
N GLY A 194 19.65 -2.58 -8.08
CA GLY A 194 20.57 -2.36 -9.19
C GLY A 194 20.98 -0.90 -9.39
N ASN A 195 21.56 -0.61 -10.56
CA ASN A 195 22.18 0.69 -10.87
C ASN A 195 21.21 1.87 -10.90
N ASN A 196 19.92 1.62 -11.09
CA ASN A 196 18.89 2.69 -11.15
C ASN A 196 18.46 3.21 -9.77
N ALA A 197 19.07 2.77 -8.67
CA ALA A 197 18.65 3.08 -7.31
C ALA A 197 19.72 3.84 -6.48
N ILE A 198 20.45 4.77 -7.09
CA ILE A 198 21.52 5.54 -6.42
C ILE A 198 20.91 6.55 -5.42
N ALA A 199 19.81 7.21 -5.78
CA ALA A 199 19.11 8.16 -4.91
C ALA A 199 18.07 7.48 -4.02
N GLY A 200 17.55 6.33 -4.46
CA GLY A 200 16.53 5.59 -3.75
C GLY A 200 15.71 4.69 -4.65
N ALA A 201 14.69 4.07 -4.07
CA ALA A 201 13.80 3.16 -4.80
C ALA A 201 12.34 3.35 -4.38
N ILE A 202 11.46 3.24 -5.34
CA ILE A 202 10.01 3.15 -5.15
C ILE A 202 9.63 1.71 -5.50
N ASN A 203 9.15 0.96 -4.52
CA ASN A 203 8.73 -0.42 -4.69
C ASN A 203 7.24 -0.56 -4.38
N ILE A 204 6.47 -0.96 -5.37
CA ILE A 204 5.03 -1.20 -5.24
C ILE A 204 4.80 -2.71 -5.21
N SER A 205 4.22 -3.18 -4.13
CA SER A 205 3.86 -4.58 -3.96
C SER A 205 2.35 -4.75 -3.99
N SER A 206 1.86 -5.60 -4.89
CA SER A 206 0.45 -5.98 -4.91
C SER A 206 0.19 -7.18 -4.01
N ARG A 207 -1.07 -7.40 -3.68
CA ARG A 207 -1.48 -8.57 -2.89
C ARG A 207 -1.10 -9.87 -3.59
N GLU A 208 -0.60 -10.80 -2.79
CA GLU A 208 -0.34 -12.17 -3.24
C GLU A 208 -1.65 -12.97 -3.40
N PRO A 209 -1.66 -14.02 -4.23
CA PRO A 209 -2.73 -14.99 -4.24
C PRO A 209 -2.92 -15.63 -2.86
N GLU A 210 -4.16 -15.64 -2.37
CA GLU A 210 -4.53 -16.13 -1.03
C GLU A 210 -5.25 -17.47 -1.11
N ARG A 211 -5.27 -18.23 0.00
CA ARG A 211 -6.01 -19.51 0.12
C ARG A 211 -7.53 -19.32 0.25
N LYS A 212 -8.07 -18.27 -0.35
CA LYS A 212 -9.47 -17.86 -0.23
C LYS A 212 -10.00 -17.44 -1.60
N ASN A 213 -11.16 -17.96 -1.99
CA ASN A 213 -11.83 -17.45 -3.18
C ASN A 213 -12.45 -16.09 -2.87
N LEU A 214 -12.20 -15.13 -3.75
CA LEU A 214 -12.69 -13.76 -3.64
C LEU A 214 -12.98 -13.23 -5.04
N ILE A 215 -14.12 -12.55 -5.19
CA ILE A 215 -14.39 -11.69 -6.34
C ILE A 215 -14.82 -10.34 -5.79
N LYS A 216 -14.18 -9.27 -6.25
CA LYS A 216 -14.49 -7.90 -5.87
C LYS A 216 -14.64 -7.06 -7.12
N VAL A 217 -15.73 -6.31 -7.20
CA VAL A 217 -15.98 -5.34 -8.27
C VAL A 217 -15.99 -3.95 -7.65
N ASN A 218 -15.28 -3.02 -8.27
CA ASN A 218 -15.26 -1.62 -7.91
C ASN A 218 -15.79 -0.81 -9.08
N TYR A 219 -16.71 0.09 -8.82
CA TYR A 219 -17.21 1.03 -9.81
C TYR A 219 -17.26 2.42 -9.19
N LYS A 220 -16.69 3.40 -9.90
CA LYS A 220 -16.70 4.81 -9.47
C LYS A 220 -17.12 5.68 -10.63
N THR A 221 -17.85 6.75 -10.33
CA THR A 221 -18.19 7.81 -11.28
C THR A 221 -17.90 9.17 -10.66
N GLY A 222 -17.70 10.18 -11.48
CA GLY A 222 -17.43 11.53 -11.00
C GLY A 222 -17.60 12.58 -12.10
N ASN A 223 -17.09 13.76 -11.83
CA ASN A 223 -17.12 14.89 -12.76
C ASN A 223 -16.28 14.58 -14.02
N ASP A 224 -16.47 15.34 -15.07
CA ASP A 224 -15.74 15.22 -16.34
C ASP A 224 -15.84 13.80 -16.93
N ASN A 225 -17.04 13.20 -16.83
CA ASN A 225 -17.34 11.84 -17.30
C ASN A 225 -16.41 10.76 -16.71
N TYR A 226 -15.92 10.99 -15.48
CA TYR A 226 -15.06 10.02 -14.80
C TYR A 226 -15.78 8.69 -14.60
N LYS A 227 -15.16 7.62 -15.07
CA LYS A 227 -15.63 6.24 -14.94
C LYS A 227 -14.45 5.33 -14.62
N PHE A 228 -14.54 4.67 -13.52
CA PHE A 228 -13.59 3.64 -13.13
C PHE A 228 -14.34 2.32 -12.94
N THR A 229 -13.87 1.28 -13.59
CA THR A 229 -14.36 -0.08 -13.41
C THR A 229 -13.19 -0.98 -13.10
N GLY A 230 -13.25 -1.66 -11.97
CA GLY A 230 -12.18 -2.56 -11.53
C GLY A 230 -12.71 -3.90 -11.05
N ILE A 231 -12.03 -4.97 -11.40
CA ILE A 231 -12.33 -6.35 -10.99
C ILE A 231 -11.08 -6.95 -10.36
N THR A 232 -11.25 -7.53 -9.18
CA THR A 232 -10.25 -8.36 -8.53
C THR A 232 -10.83 -9.75 -8.31
N ALA A 233 -10.17 -10.79 -8.78
CA ALA A 233 -10.52 -12.16 -8.48
C ALA A 233 -9.34 -12.90 -7.90
N ASN A 234 -9.57 -13.68 -6.85
CA ASN A 234 -8.62 -14.59 -6.25
C ASN A 234 -9.24 -15.98 -6.23
N LEU A 235 -8.63 -16.94 -6.89
CA LEU A 235 -9.20 -18.26 -7.11
C LEU A 235 -8.17 -19.34 -6.80
N LYS A 236 -8.67 -20.44 -6.24
CA LYS A 236 -7.89 -21.66 -6.08
C LYS A 236 -7.70 -22.34 -7.44
N ALA A 237 -6.48 -22.72 -7.75
CA ALA A 237 -6.12 -23.58 -8.89
C ALA A 237 -6.01 -25.04 -8.45
N LEU A 238 -5.29 -25.86 -9.20
CA LEU A 238 -5.04 -27.26 -8.87
C LEU A 238 -4.04 -27.40 -7.71
N GLY A 239 -4.28 -28.32 -6.80
CA GLY A 239 -3.40 -28.60 -5.66
C GLY A 239 -3.30 -27.42 -4.69
N ASN A 240 -2.09 -27.04 -4.34
CA ASN A 240 -1.76 -25.89 -3.47
C ASN A 240 -1.46 -24.62 -4.24
N SER A 241 -1.97 -24.48 -5.44
CA SER A 241 -1.76 -23.33 -6.29
C SER A 241 -2.92 -22.37 -6.22
N TYR A 242 -2.62 -21.10 -6.32
CA TYR A 242 -3.59 -20.01 -6.28
C TYR A 242 -3.22 -18.97 -7.32
N PHE A 243 -4.22 -18.32 -7.90
CA PHE A 243 -4.02 -17.20 -8.78
C PHE A 243 -4.89 -16.01 -8.39
N ARG A 244 -4.35 -14.83 -8.67
CA ARG A 244 -4.98 -13.55 -8.44
C ARG A 244 -4.95 -12.74 -9.70
N PHE A 245 -6.08 -12.19 -10.02
CA PHE A 245 -6.33 -11.44 -11.24
C PHE A 245 -6.85 -10.07 -10.89
N ASN A 246 -6.33 -9.04 -11.55
CA ASN A 246 -6.81 -7.67 -11.46
C ASN A 246 -6.97 -7.11 -12.87
N PHE A 247 -8.08 -6.46 -13.08
CA PHE A 247 -8.36 -5.68 -14.27
C PHE A 247 -8.97 -4.36 -13.87
N TYR A 248 -8.58 -3.27 -14.50
CA TYR A 248 -9.36 -2.04 -14.44
C TYR A 248 -9.32 -1.26 -15.76
N LYS A 249 -10.35 -0.47 -15.96
CA LYS A 249 -10.48 0.58 -16.96
C LYS A 249 -10.76 1.88 -16.23
N ASN A 250 -9.93 2.89 -16.50
CA ASN A 250 -10.07 4.25 -15.97
C ASN A 250 -10.24 5.22 -17.14
N TYR A 251 -11.36 5.94 -17.15
CA TYR A 251 -11.67 6.92 -18.19
C TYR A 251 -12.11 8.25 -17.58
N GLN A 252 -11.64 9.34 -18.14
CA GLN A 252 -12.07 10.69 -17.78
C GLN A 252 -11.84 11.62 -18.97
N ASP A 253 -12.81 12.48 -19.29
CA ASP A 253 -12.66 13.49 -20.36
C ASP A 253 -11.61 14.55 -19.99
N GLY A 254 -11.40 14.81 -18.71
CA GLY A 254 -10.56 15.88 -18.23
C GLY A 254 -11.27 17.24 -18.25
N PHE A 255 -10.62 18.23 -17.66
CA PHE A 255 -11.21 19.55 -17.40
C PHE A 255 -10.57 20.69 -18.21
N ARG A 256 -9.51 20.42 -18.98
CA ARG A 256 -8.82 21.43 -19.78
C ARG A 256 -9.47 21.58 -21.16
N LYS A 257 -9.48 22.82 -21.63
CA LYS A 257 -10.08 23.20 -22.93
C LYS A 257 -9.03 23.83 -23.82
N ASN A 258 -8.83 23.29 -25.01
CA ASN A 258 -7.96 23.90 -26.00
C ASN A 258 -8.79 24.83 -26.90
N LYS A 259 -8.51 26.13 -26.84
CA LYS A 259 -9.23 27.15 -27.62
C LYS A 259 -8.83 27.15 -29.10
N PHE A 260 -7.59 26.78 -29.41
CA PHE A 260 -7.13 26.74 -30.78
C PHE A 260 -7.80 25.59 -31.56
N LEU A 261 -7.78 24.41 -30.98
CA LEU A 261 -8.35 23.20 -31.57
C LEU A 261 -9.88 23.08 -31.36
N GLY A 262 -10.48 23.91 -30.49
CA GLY A 262 -11.91 23.86 -30.18
C GLY A 262 -12.36 22.62 -29.42
N VAL A 263 -11.46 21.97 -28.68
CA VAL A 263 -11.75 20.73 -27.92
C VAL A 263 -11.73 20.95 -26.42
N ASN A 264 -12.52 20.14 -25.68
CA ASN A 264 -12.77 20.31 -24.24
C ASN A 264 -12.21 19.18 -23.39
N ASN A 265 -11.34 18.33 -23.94
CA ASN A 265 -10.85 17.12 -23.30
C ASN A 265 -9.33 16.90 -23.52
N THR A 266 -8.56 17.98 -23.55
CA THR A 266 -7.14 17.93 -23.92
C THR A 266 -6.26 17.21 -22.91
N ASN A 267 -6.72 17.03 -21.67
CA ASN A 267 -6.06 16.23 -20.64
C ASN A 267 -6.91 15.02 -20.23
N LYS A 268 -7.58 14.38 -21.19
CA LYS A 268 -8.30 13.12 -20.98
C LYS A 268 -7.40 12.06 -20.36
N LYS A 269 -8.01 11.12 -19.66
CA LYS A 269 -7.36 9.87 -19.22
C LYS A 269 -8.11 8.70 -19.79
N ASP A 270 -7.38 7.77 -20.37
CA ASP A 270 -7.88 6.51 -20.90
C ASP A 270 -6.85 5.42 -20.64
N GLU A 271 -7.05 4.67 -19.55
CA GLU A 271 -6.08 3.75 -19.03
C GLU A 271 -6.72 2.39 -18.80
N THR A 272 -6.08 1.36 -19.33
CA THR A 272 -6.46 -0.06 -19.11
C THR A 272 -5.29 -0.78 -18.47
N PHE A 273 -5.57 -1.55 -17.45
CA PHE A 273 -4.55 -2.29 -16.73
C PHE A 273 -5.01 -3.70 -16.42
N PHE A 274 -4.11 -4.64 -16.60
CA PHE A 274 -4.29 -6.04 -16.28
C PHE A 274 -3.08 -6.57 -15.52
N ARG A 275 -3.33 -7.28 -14.42
CA ARG A 275 -2.30 -8.00 -13.67
C ARG A 275 -2.80 -9.39 -13.31
N PHE A 276 -1.96 -10.38 -13.56
CA PHE A 276 -2.21 -11.76 -13.19
C PHE A 276 -1.03 -12.30 -12.39
N LYS A 277 -1.30 -12.79 -11.19
CA LYS A 277 -0.31 -13.42 -10.31
C LYS A 277 -0.68 -14.87 -10.09
N MET A 278 0.32 -15.73 -10.07
CA MET A 278 0.15 -17.15 -9.89
C MET A 278 1.26 -17.72 -9.01
N ASN A 279 0.86 -18.39 -7.94
CA ASN A 279 1.76 -19.03 -7.01
C ASN A 279 1.60 -20.55 -7.10
N PHE A 280 2.67 -21.24 -7.49
CA PHE A 280 2.77 -22.70 -7.52
C PHE A 280 3.65 -23.19 -6.41
N SER A 281 3.08 -23.96 -5.48
CA SER A 281 3.81 -24.70 -4.47
C SER A 281 3.88 -26.17 -4.88
N PHE A 282 5.03 -26.64 -5.34
CA PHE A 282 5.25 -28.04 -5.65
C PHE A 282 5.32 -28.88 -4.38
N ASN A 283 5.97 -28.35 -3.36
CA ASN A 283 6.07 -28.89 -2.01
C ASN A 283 6.41 -27.74 -1.04
N GLU A 284 6.68 -28.06 0.23
CA GLU A 284 7.02 -27.05 1.25
C GLU A 284 8.35 -26.31 0.97
N ASN A 285 9.19 -26.88 0.11
CA ASN A 285 10.53 -26.41 -0.19
C ASN A 285 10.65 -25.65 -1.52
N ILE A 286 9.69 -25.80 -2.43
CA ILE A 286 9.77 -25.24 -3.79
C ILE A 286 8.51 -24.43 -4.08
N LEU A 287 8.70 -23.12 -4.23
CA LEU A 287 7.64 -22.18 -4.57
C LEU A 287 8.04 -21.36 -5.79
N ILE A 288 7.18 -21.34 -6.79
CA ILE A 288 7.30 -20.47 -7.97
C ILE A 288 6.19 -19.43 -7.92
N LYS A 289 6.59 -18.17 -8.03
CA LYS A 289 5.68 -17.01 -8.14
C LYS A 289 5.86 -16.37 -9.50
N ASN A 290 4.77 -16.18 -10.23
CA ASN A 290 4.79 -15.48 -11.51
C ASN A 290 3.83 -14.29 -11.46
N THR A 291 4.25 -13.20 -12.09
CA THR A 291 3.46 -11.99 -12.29
C THR A 291 3.49 -11.63 -13.77
N PHE A 292 2.32 -11.43 -14.36
CA PHE A 292 2.15 -10.91 -15.72
C PHE A 292 1.42 -9.59 -15.63
N LEU A 293 1.84 -8.63 -16.44
CA LEU A 293 1.32 -7.28 -16.44
C LEU A 293 1.13 -6.79 -17.86
N LEU A 294 -0.03 -6.20 -18.13
CA LEU A 294 -0.35 -5.48 -19.35
C LEU A 294 -0.93 -4.13 -18.97
N SER A 295 -0.46 -3.07 -19.59
CA SER A 295 -0.97 -1.72 -19.37
C SER A 295 -1.04 -0.98 -20.70
N GLU A 296 -2.17 -0.38 -20.97
CA GLU A 296 -2.38 0.51 -22.10
C GLU A 296 -2.87 1.86 -21.57
N MET A 297 -2.22 2.93 -22.02
CA MET A 297 -2.53 4.29 -21.67
C MET A 297 -2.61 5.12 -22.96
N ASP A 298 -3.72 5.82 -23.16
CA ASP A 298 -3.91 6.80 -24.26
C ASP A 298 -4.47 8.10 -23.67
N ASN A 299 -3.61 8.80 -22.97
CA ASN A 299 -3.96 10.03 -22.27
C ASN A 299 -3.76 11.27 -23.15
N GLY A 300 -4.52 12.30 -22.89
CA GLY A 300 -4.26 13.62 -23.41
C GLY A 300 -3.14 14.31 -22.62
N TYR A 301 -2.29 15.05 -23.32
CA TYR A 301 -1.23 15.84 -22.74
C TYR A 301 -1.17 17.24 -23.35
N ASP A 302 -2.03 18.13 -22.87
CA ASP A 302 -2.07 19.55 -23.20
C ASP A 302 -2.31 20.32 -21.90
N ALA A 303 -1.25 20.38 -21.10
CA ALA A 303 -1.32 20.83 -19.73
C ALA A 303 -0.73 22.22 -19.50
N TRP A 304 -0.07 22.79 -20.50
CA TRP A 304 0.63 24.05 -20.37
C TRP A 304 -0.07 25.20 -21.13
N ALA A 305 -0.11 26.36 -20.48
CA ALA A 305 -0.56 27.59 -21.11
C ALA A 305 0.36 28.74 -20.71
N PRO A 306 0.81 29.58 -21.65
CA PRO A 306 1.76 30.65 -21.38
C PRO A 306 1.21 31.72 -20.44
N ASP A 307 -0.10 31.89 -20.39
CA ASP A 307 -0.79 32.91 -19.58
C ASP A 307 -1.23 32.38 -18.18
N ASN A 308 -1.01 31.09 -17.91
CA ASN A 308 -1.40 30.43 -16.66
C ASN A 308 -2.81 30.84 -16.16
N ASN A 309 -3.76 30.88 -17.08
CA ASN A 309 -5.11 31.37 -16.81
C ASN A 309 -5.90 30.47 -15.86
N LYS A 310 -6.80 31.08 -15.08
CA LYS A 310 -7.63 30.35 -14.08
C LYS A 310 -8.76 29.52 -14.72
N GLN A 311 -9.02 29.68 -16.02
CA GLN A 311 -10.08 28.98 -16.73
C GLN A 311 -9.61 27.64 -17.31
N PHE A 312 -8.37 27.24 -17.07
CA PHE A 312 -7.76 26.03 -17.58
C PHE A 312 -7.77 25.93 -19.12
N PHE A 313 -7.62 27.06 -19.81
CA PHE A 313 -7.47 27.08 -21.26
C PHE A 313 -6.04 26.76 -21.67
N THR A 314 -5.92 26.03 -22.77
CA THR A 314 -4.68 25.80 -23.49
C THR A 314 -4.83 26.29 -24.94
N TYR A 315 -3.71 26.44 -25.66
CA TYR A 315 -3.69 27.06 -26.98
C TYR A 315 -2.81 26.32 -27.97
N SER A 316 -2.37 25.10 -27.66
CA SER A 316 -1.53 24.30 -28.55
C SER A 316 -2.21 24.07 -29.91
N ASP A 317 -1.45 24.19 -30.97
CA ASP A 317 -1.90 23.93 -32.33
C ASP A 317 -1.91 22.44 -32.70
N GLN A 318 -1.28 21.60 -31.86
CA GLN A 318 -1.24 20.16 -31.99
C GLN A 318 -1.93 19.51 -30.81
N PRO A 319 -2.69 18.42 -31.01
CA PRO A 319 -3.24 17.64 -29.91
C PRO A 319 -2.10 16.95 -29.16
N GLY A 320 -1.98 17.23 -27.87
CA GLY A 320 -1.05 16.49 -27.01
C GLY A 320 -1.57 15.08 -26.77
N ARG A 321 -0.73 14.08 -26.94
CA ARG A 321 -1.02 12.68 -26.69
C ARG A 321 0.11 12.04 -25.92
N ASP A 322 -0.23 11.28 -24.90
CA ASP A 322 0.70 10.44 -24.15
C ASP A 322 0.20 9.01 -24.25
N TYR A 323 0.73 8.30 -25.23
CA TYR A 323 0.41 6.89 -25.48
C TYR A 323 1.49 5.98 -24.91
N GLN A 324 1.09 4.90 -24.28
CA GLN A 324 2.02 3.91 -23.78
C GLN A 324 1.35 2.52 -23.76
N ASN A 325 2.05 1.53 -24.31
CA ASN A 325 1.66 0.12 -24.24
C ASN A 325 2.80 -0.66 -23.60
N THR A 326 2.55 -1.22 -22.41
CA THR A 326 3.56 -1.93 -21.62
C THR A 326 3.15 -3.37 -21.38
N LYS A 327 4.08 -4.29 -21.62
CA LYS A 327 3.96 -5.72 -21.30
C LYS A 327 5.12 -6.12 -20.42
N ALA A 328 4.83 -6.84 -19.34
CA ALA A 328 5.89 -7.24 -18.43
C ALA A 328 5.61 -8.58 -17.76
N ILE A 329 6.69 -9.25 -17.37
CA ILE A 329 6.67 -10.52 -16.65
C ILE A 329 7.72 -10.49 -15.54
N ALA A 330 7.38 -11.07 -14.39
CA ALA A 330 8.35 -11.44 -13.37
C ALA A 330 8.13 -12.87 -12.91
N SER A 331 9.23 -13.56 -12.65
CA SER A 331 9.24 -14.93 -12.10
C SER A 331 10.20 -15.00 -10.93
N LYS A 332 9.75 -15.60 -9.84
CA LYS A 332 10.55 -15.84 -8.63
C LYS A 332 10.51 -17.33 -8.30
N LEU A 333 11.68 -17.97 -8.26
CA LEU A 333 11.84 -19.33 -7.76
C LEU A 333 12.44 -19.26 -6.37
N ILE A 334 11.74 -19.79 -5.39
CA ILE A 334 12.16 -19.86 -3.99
C ILE A 334 12.43 -21.32 -3.64
N LEU A 335 13.66 -21.63 -3.32
CA LEU A 335 14.08 -22.96 -2.88
C LEU A 335 14.49 -22.87 -1.41
N LYS A 336 13.78 -23.60 -0.55
CA LYS A 336 14.05 -23.67 0.89
C LYS A 336 14.79 -24.96 1.20
N ASN A 337 15.90 -24.84 1.90
CA ASN A 337 16.64 -26.00 2.42
C ASN A 337 16.89 -25.77 3.92
N LYS A 338 17.25 -26.84 4.65
CA LYS A 338 17.55 -26.75 6.08
C LYS A 338 18.66 -25.73 6.41
N ASN A 339 19.63 -25.56 5.52
CA ASN A 339 20.83 -24.75 5.77
C ASN A 339 20.86 -23.44 4.97
N PHE A 340 20.08 -23.30 3.91
CA PHE A 340 20.07 -22.09 3.07
C PHE A 340 18.77 -21.95 2.30
N ASN A 341 18.41 -20.71 1.98
CA ASN A 341 17.33 -20.38 1.08
C ASN A 341 17.91 -19.77 -0.19
N THR A 342 17.46 -20.24 -1.35
CA THR A 342 17.86 -19.69 -2.64
C THR A 342 16.67 -18.96 -3.26
N LEU A 343 16.90 -17.74 -3.71
CA LEU A 343 15.94 -16.93 -4.44
C LEU A 343 16.52 -16.59 -5.81
N LEU A 344 15.89 -17.09 -6.86
CA LEU A 344 16.16 -16.67 -8.23
C LEU A 344 15.04 -15.75 -8.71
N ARG A 345 15.40 -14.60 -9.28
CA ARG A 345 14.45 -13.63 -9.85
C ARG A 345 14.79 -13.41 -11.32
N TYR A 346 13.74 -13.34 -12.11
CA TYR A 346 13.80 -12.92 -13.50
C TYR A 346 12.68 -11.92 -13.75
N SER A 347 12.96 -10.82 -14.41
CA SER A 347 11.93 -9.91 -14.90
C SER A 347 12.30 -9.37 -16.27
N SER A 348 11.28 -9.06 -17.05
CA SER A 348 11.40 -8.43 -18.36
C SER A 348 10.21 -7.52 -18.60
N SER A 349 10.47 -6.35 -19.15
CA SER A 349 9.44 -5.38 -19.56
C SER A 349 9.74 -4.86 -20.94
N SER A 350 8.69 -4.54 -21.68
CA SER A 350 8.75 -3.87 -22.98
C SER A 350 7.66 -2.83 -23.03
N SER A 351 7.99 -1.64 -23.50
CA SER A 351 7.05 -0.53 -23.61
C SER A 351 7.24 0.21 -24.93
N ASP A 352 6.12 0.42 -25.62
CA ASP A 352 6.02 1.33 -26.77
C ASP A 352 5.44 2.66 -26.26
N ILE A 353 6.15 3.73 -26.46
CA ILE A 353 5.83 5.06 -25.91
C ILE A 353 5.74 6.08 -27.04
#